data_e2a926643cc799beb1242cb27abdc1cf
#
_entry.id   e2a926643cc799beb1242cb27abdc1cf
#
_cell.length_a   1.000
_cell.length_b   1.000
_cell.length_c   1.000
_cell.angle_alpha   90.00
_cell.angle_beta   90.00
_cell.angle_gamma   90.00
#
_symmetry.space_group_name_H-M   'P 1'
#
loop_
_entity.id
_entity.type
_entity.pdbx_description
1 polymer ?
#
loop_
_entity_poly.entity_id
_entity_poly.type
_entity_poly.pdbx_seq_one_letter_code
_entity_poly.pdbx_strand_id
1 'polypeptide(L)'
;MFCTVLLLLSPVTKVQAQDSEYKDTPWFSGMPNYMVYDAADAEFDSYNFFNGKDCNTVEGKKFKRVYVLKDDVQRSSTIQIMRNYSNALKSMGGTVIYEGAPQEAECADYNGLNMMVGKVVKEGDEMWVELATLGGDEYYLTIVIKELMKQDVTGSEMFEALNRDGHVALYINFDTGKSVIRDESRPIIEQIVQMLKENPQLKLSVEGHTDNTGNPASNKTLSEERAKSVVSAIVSQGIDVVRLSAAGYGQDKPIADNNTEEGRAMNRRVELVKR
;
A
#
# COMPACT_ATOMS: atom_id res chain seq x y z
N MET A 1 -22.47 -54.14 40.62
CA MET A 1 -21.78 -52.88 40.91
C MET A 1 -21.70 -52.12 39.62
N PHE A 2 -22.73 -51.29 39.34
CA PHE A 2 -22.84 -50.50 38.08
C PHE A 2 -22.25 -49.14 38.36
N CYS A 3 -21.19 -48.77 37.61
CA CYS A 3 -20.55 -47.51 37.68
C CYS A 3 -21.19 -46.55 36.62
N THR A 4 -22.03 -45.64 37.08
CA THR A 4 -22.68 -44.66 36.24
C THR A 4 -21.70 -43.51 36.01
N VAL A 5 -21.18 -43.37 34.78
CA VAL A 5 -20.35 -42.23 34.37
C VAL A 5 -21.28 -41.06 34.05
N LEU A 6 -21.24 -40.06 34.91
CA LEU A 6 -21.95 -38.78 34.72
C LEU A 6 -21.13 -37.90 33.75
N LEU A 7 -21.56 -37.79 32.51
CA LEU A 7 -21.00 -36.81 31.56
C LEU A 7 -21.46 -35.40 31.97
N LEU A 8 -20.54 -34.63 32.51
CA LEU A 8 -20.71 -33.18 32.72
C LEU A 8 -20.61 -32.48 31.36
N LEU A 9 -21.74 -32.17 30.81
CA LEU A 9 -21.86 -31.20 29.68
C LEU A 9 -21.54 -29.81 30.22
N SER A 10 -20.36 -29.31 29.90
CA SER A 10 -20.02 -27.90 30.13
C SER A 10 -20.95 -27.02 29.25
N PRO A 11 -21.56 -25.95 29.79
CA PRO A 11 -22.37 -25.06 28.96
C PRO A 11 -21.42 -24.35 27.99
N VAL A 12 -21.72 -24.51 26.70
CA VAL A 12 -21.15 -23.64 25.66
C VAL A 12 -21.65 -22.24 25.98
N THR A 13 -20.79 -21.40 26.50
CA THR A 13 -21.07 -19.99 26.68
C THR A 13 -21.30 -19.38 25.30
N LYS A 14 -22.55 -19.02 25.01
CA LYS A 14 -22.88 -18.16 23.86
C LYS A 14 -22.06 -16.89 24.00
N VAL A 15 -21.17 -16.65 23.04
CA VAL A 15 -20.55 -15.33 22.89
C VAL A 15 -21.67 -14.39 22.48
N GLN A 16 -22.14 -13.54 23.41
CA GLN A 16 -23.07 -12.46 23.08
C GLN A 16 -22.40 -11.61 22.00
N ALA A 17 -23.19 -11.22 20.99
CA ALA A 17 -22.78 -10.28 19.97
C ALA A 17 -22.29 -8.99 20.68
N GLN A 18 -20.99 -8.87 20.83
CA GLN A 18 -20.34 -7.67 21.29
C GLN A 18 -20.48 -6.65 20.17
N ASP A 19 -21.04 -5.46 20.47
CA ASP A 19 -21.02 -4.37 19.48
C ASP A 19 -19.60 -4.19 19.01
N SER A 20 -19.39 -4.36 17.71
CA SER A 20 -18.05 -4.28 17.11
C SER A 20 -17.46 -2.90 17.44
N GLU A 21 -16.27 -2.87 18.01
CA GLU A 21 -15.49 -1.65 18.25
C GLU A 21 -15.15 -0.94 16.94
N TYR A 22 -15.17 -1.68 15.83
CA TYR A 22 -14.82 -1.22 14.50
C TYR A 22 -16.02 -0.67 13.74
N LYS A 23 -15.77 0.34 12.90
CA LYS A 23 -16.77 1.03 12.09
C LYS A 23 -16.62 0.70 10.61
N ASP A 24 -17.71 0.85 9.88
CA ASP A 24 -17.70 0.87 8.42
C ASP A 24 -16.73 1.92 7.87
N THR A 25 -16.45 1.83 6.57
CA THR A 25 -15.72 2.89 5.87
C THR A 25 -16.63 4.08 5.56
N PRO A 26 -16.10 5.29 5.31
CA PRO A 26 -16.94 6.45 4.98
C PRO A 26 -17.77 6.29 3.70
N TRP A 27 -17.40 5.38 2.81
CA TRP A 27 -18.02 5.24 1.48
C TRP A 27 -18.90 4.00 1.35
N PHE A 28 -18.59 2.95 2.10
CA PHE A 28 -19.33 1.68 2.03
C PHE A 28 -19.64 1.19 3.44
N SER A 29 -20.91 0.88 3.66
CA SER A 29 -21.35 0.15 4.85
C SER A 29 -21.32 -1.36 4.61
N GLY A 30 -21.24 -2.13 5.68
CA GLY A 30 -21.46 -3.57 5.64
C GLY A 30 -22.89 -3.94 5.20
N MET A 31 -23.05 -5.16 4.75
CA MET A 31 -24.39 -5.76 4.52
C MET A 31 -25.15 -5.85 5.87
N PRO A 32 -26.50 -5.71 5.90
CA PRO A 32 -27.25 -5.63 7.17
C PRO A 32 -27.05 -6.77 8.16
N ASN A 33 -26.84 -7.98 7.63
CA ASN A 33 -26.65 -9.20 8.42
C ASN A 33 -25.19 -9.46 8.82
N TYR A 34 -24.30 -8.52 8.54
CA TYR A 34 -22.88 -8.63 8.83
C TYR A 34 -22.42 -7.56 9.82
N MET A 35 -21.35 -7.86 10.52
CA MET A 35 -20.68 -6.88 11.39
C MET A 35 -19.20 -6.79 11.00
N VAL A 36 -18.57 -5.67 11.28
CA VAL A 36 -17.13 -5.52 11.12
C VAL A 36 -16.46 -6.33 12.24
N TYR A 37 -15.72 -7.35 11.86
CA TYR A 37 -14.96 -8.20 12.77
C TYR A 37 -13.55 -7.67 13.01
N ASP A 38 -12.93 -7.16 11.94
CA ASP A 38 -11.59 -6.59 11.98
C ASP A 38 -11.47 -5.39 11.05
N ALA A 39 -10.61 -4.44 11.42
CA ALA A 39 -10.36 -3.22 10.65
C ALA A 39 -8.89 -2.81 10.77
N ALA A 40 -8.32 -2.37 9.67
CA ALA A 40 -6.99 -1.77 9.60
C ALA A 40 -7.04 -0.55 8.68
N ASP A 41 -6.66 0.60 9.23
CA ASP A 41 -6.56 1.86 8.51
C ASP A 41 -5.11 2.34 8.55
N ALA A 42 -4.62 2.84 7.42
CA ALA A 42 -3.31 3.46 7.30
C ALA A 42 -3.43 4.80 6.59
N GLU A 43 -2.77 5.83 7.12
CA GLU A 43 -2.75 7.16 6.50
C GLU A 43 -2.01 7.15 5.16
N PHE A 44 -1.02 6.25 5.00
CA PHE A 44 -0.36 6.00 3.72
C PHE A 44 0.16 4.56 3.70
N ASP A 45 -0.18 3.82 2.63
CA ASP A 45 0.25 2.44 2.42
C ASP A 45 0.05 2.06 0.94
N SER A 46 0.48 0.89 0.53
CA SER A 46 0.27 0.38 -0.82
C SER A 46 -0.65 -0.84 -0.82
N TYR A 47 -1.32 -1.08 -1.96
CA TYR A 47 -2.10 -2.28 -2.20
C TYR A 47 -2.11 -2.64 -3.69
N ASN A 48 -2.11 -3.95 -3.98
CA ASN A 48 -2.10 -4.47 -5.34
C ASN A 48 -3.52 -4.86 -5.77
N PHE A 49 -4.10 -4.12 -6.68
CA PHE A 49 -5.41 -4.40 -7.25
C PHE A 49 -5.29 -5.19 -8.54
N PHE A 50 -5.88 -6.39 -8.58
CA PHE A 50 -5.91 -7.23 -9.78
C PHE A 50 -6.86 -6.64 -10.84
N ASN A 51 -6.38 -6.48 -12.08
CA ASN A 51 -7.15 -5.87 -13.16
C ASN A 51 -7.70 -6.88 -14.20
N GLY A 52 -7.57 -8.17 -13.89
CA GLY A 52 -7.96 -9.26 -14.79
C GLY A 52 -6.80 -9.89 -15.56
N LYS A 53 -5.63 -9.25 -15.53
CA LYS A 53 -4.41 -9.72 -16.20
C LYS A 53 -3.18 -9.50 -15.33
N ASP A 54 -2.97 -8.27 -14.88
CA ASP A 54 -1.83 -7.83 -14.09
C ASP A 54 -2.33 -7.16 -12.81
N CYS A 55 -1.43 -6.77 -11.89
CA CYS A 55 -1.79 -5.96 -10.74
C CYS A 55 -1.37 -4.51 -10.90
N ASN A 56 -2.26 -3.62 -10.45
CA ASN A 56 -1.98 -2.21 -10.29
C ASN A 56 -1.66 -1.93 -8.82
N THR A 57 -0.42 -1.59 -8.51
CA THR A 57 -0.06 -1.08 -7.18
C THR A 57 -0.59 0.34 -7.04
N VAL A 58 -1.39 0.58 -6.01
CA VAL A 58 -1.94 1.90 -5.68
C VAL A 58 -1.46 2.27 -4.28
N GLU A 59 -0.88 3.46 -4.16
CA GLU A 59 -0.39 4.02 -2.91
C GLU A 59 -1.30 5.15 -2.43
N GLY A 60 -1.53 5.24 -1.13
CA GLY A 60 -2.36 6.26 -0.53
C GLY A 60 -2.98 5.83 0.79
N LYS A 61 -4.03 6.51 1.21
CA LYS A 61 -4.77 6.20 2.43
C LYS A 61 -5.54 4.90 2.26
N LYS A 62 -5.23 3.89 3.07
CA LYS A 62 -5.76 2.54 2.96
C LYS A 62 -6.74 2.22 4.10
N PHE A 63 -7.84 1.55 3.75
CA PHE A 63 -8.86 1.05 4.67
C PHE A 63 -9.10 -0.43 4.37
N LYS A 64 -8.97 -1.28 5.38
CA LYS A 64 -9.35 -2.69 5.31
C LYS A 64 -10.47 -2.98 6.30
N ARG A 65 -11.45 -3.79 5.88
CA ARG A 65 -12.53 -4.30 6.74
C ARG A 65 -12.75 -5.77 6.47
N VAL A 66 -12.87 -6.53 7.54
CA VAL A 66 -13.34 -7.91 7.51
C VAL A 66 -14.74 -7.93 8.06
N TYR A 67 -15.68 -8.38 7.28
CA TYR A 67 -17.08 -8.53 7.66
C TYR A 67 -17.41 -10.00 7.88
N VAL A 68 -18.03 -10.31 9.01
CA VAL A 68 -18.51 -11.66 9.33
C VAL A 68 -20.02 -11.66 9.53
N LEU A 69 -20.65 -12.79 9.21
CA LEU A 69 -22.07 -13.00 9.42
C LEU A 69 -22.38 -12.96 10.92
N LYS A 70 -23.44 -12.22 11.30
CA LYS A 70 -23.96 -12.19 12.66
C LYS A 70 -24.60 -13.54 13.03
N ASP A 71 -24.70 -13.82 14.32
CA ASP A 71 -25.38 -15.02 14.80
C ASP A 71 -26.87 -15.01 14.48
N ASP A 72 -27.43 -16.19 14.23
CA ASP A 72 -28.85 -16.45 14.05
C ASP A 72 -29.53 -15.65 12.89
N VAL A 73 -28.76 -15.21 11.88
CA VAL A 73 -29.29 -14.51 10.69
C VAL A 73 -29.01 -15.29 9.42
N GLN A 74 -29.81 -15.01 8.39
CA GLN A 74 -29.66 -15.64 7.09
C GLN A 74 -28.42 -15.06 6.35
N ARG A 75 -27.58 -15.97 5.87
CA ARG A 75 -26.43 -15.66 5.02
C ARG A 75 -26.86 -15.10 3.66
N SER A 76 -26.19 -14.07 3.20
CA SER A 76 -26.29 -13.60 1.83
C SER A 76 -25.48 -14.51 0.89
N SER A 77 -25.96 -14.69 -0.34
CA SER A 77 -25.16 -15.40 -1.34
C SER A 77 -23.98 -14.53 -1.79
N THR A 78 -22.89 -15.19 -2.23
CA THR A 78 -21.73 -14.52 -2.84
C THR A 78 -22.13 -13.51 -3.93
N ILE A 79 -23.06 -13.92 -4.83
CA ILE A 79 -23.56 -13.05 -5.90
C ILE A 79 -24.29 -11.83 -5.33
N GLN A 80 -25.03 -11.99 -4.23
CA GLN A 80 -25.76 -10.88 -3.60
C GLN A 80 -24.77 -9.87 -3.00
N ILE A 81 -23.73 -10.34 -2.31
CA ILE A 81 -22.68 -9.48 -1.75
C ILE A 81 -21.99 -8.73 -2.89
N MET A 82 -21.48 -9.43 -3.90
CA MET A 82 -20.78 -8.86 -5.04
C MET A 82 -21.60 -7.78 -5.76
N ARG A 83 -22.88 -8.06 -6.06
CA ARG A 83 -23.76 -7.11 -6.75
C ARG A 83 -24.08 -5.87 -5.93
N ASN A 84 -24.24 -5.99 -4.61
CA ASN A 84 -24.50 -4.83 -3.76
C ASN A 84 -23.33 -3.85 -3.83
N TYR A 85 -22.09 -4.32 -3.67
CA TYR A 85 -20.91 -3.45 -3.73
C TYR A 85 -20.63 -2.94 -5.14
N SER A 86 -20.80 -3.77 -6.18
CA SER A 86 -20.68 -3.34 -7.58
C SER A 86 -21.70 -2.24 -7.93
N ASN A 87 -22.95 -2.36 -7.46
CA ASN A 87 -23.99 -1.35 -7.67
C ASN A 87 -23.68 -0.06 -6.87
N ALA A 88 -23.24 -0.20 -5.62
CA ALA A 88 -22.83 0.95 -4.81
C ALA A 88 -21.66 1.71 -5.45
N LEU A 89 -20.65 1.00 -5.94
CA LEU A 89 -19.54 1.59 -6.69
C LEU A 89 -20.02 2.37 -7.92
N LYS A 90 -20.89 1.74 -8.74
CA LYS A 90 -21.47 2.36 -9.95
C LYS A 90 -22.32 3.59 -9.62
N SER A 91 -23.07 3.57 -8.51
CA SER A 91 -23.89 4.71 -8.07
C SER A 91 -23.05 5.94 -7.68
N MET A 92 -21.80 5.73 -7.29
CA MET A 92 -20.82 6.80 -7.06
C MET A 92 -20.10 7.27 -8.34
N GLY A 93 -20.50 6.76 -9.52
CA GLY A 93 -19.83 7.06 -10.80
C GLY A 93 -18.59 6.19 -11.06
N GLY A 94 -18.42 5.12 -10.29
CA GLY A 94 -17.29 4.21 -10.45
C GLY A 94 -17.45 3.19 -11.56
N THR A 95 -16.33 2.60 -11.94
CA THR A 95 -16.23 1.55 -12.96
C THR A 95 -15.68 0.27 -12.34
N VAL A 96 -16.35 -0.86 -12.59
CA VAL A 96 -15.81 -2.18 -12.27
C VAL A 96 -14.74 -2.54 -13.30
N ILE A 97 -13.56 -2.87 -12.84
CA ILE A 97 -12.39 -3.23 -13.64
C ILE A 97 -12.32 -4.74 -13.83
N TYR A 98 -12.58 -5.48 -12.74
CA TYR A 98 -12.56 -6.93 -12.72
C TYR A 98 -13.69 -7.47 -11.84
N GLU A 99 -14.29 -8.59 -12.24
CA GLU A 99 -15.22 -9.38 -11.44
C GLU A 99 -15.03 -10.85 -11.78
N GLY A 100 -14.68 -11.70 -10.80
CA GLY A 100 -14.43 -13.12 -11.01
C GLY A 100 -13.69 -13.76 -9.84
N ALA A 101 -13.16 -14.97 -10.06
CA ALA A 101 -12.33 -15.69 -9.11
C ALA A 101 -10.96 -15.97 -9.77
N PRO A 102 -9.96 -15.14 -9.58
CA PRO A 102 -8.65 -15.35 -10.16
C PRO A 102 -8.01 -16.60 -9.56
N GLN A 103 -7.40 -17.46 -10.40
CA GLN A 103 -6.78 -18.70 -9.96
C GLN A 103 -5.24 -18.60 -9.82
N GLU A 104 -4.63 -17.67 -10.54
CA GLU A 104 -3.17 -17.56 -10.67
C GLU A 104 -2.70 -16.08 -10.62
N ALA A 105 -3.43 -15.22 -9.91
CA ALA A 105 -3.02 -13.84 -9.72
C ALA A 105 -2.00 -13.76 -8.58
N GLU A 106 -0.70 -13.92 -8.89
CA GLU A 106 0.41 -13.93 -7.91
C GLU A 106 0.42 -12.72 -6.96
N CYS A 107 -0.22 -11.64 -7.38
CA CYS A 107 -0.24 -10.37 -6.65
C CYS A 107 -1.57 -10.09 -5.92
N ALA A 108 -2.57 -10.96 -6.01
CA ALA A 108 -3.84 -10.77 -5.32
C ALA A 108 -3.82 -11.43 -3.94
N ASP A 109 -4.09 -10.66 -2.89
CA ASP A 109 -4.18 -11.16 -1.51
C ASP A 109 -5.23 -12.29 -1.36
N TYR A 110 -6.27 -12.26 -2.21
CA TYR A 110 -7.42 -13.15 -2.13
C TYR A 110 -7.56 -14.06 -3.35
N ASN A 111 -6.44 -14.65 -3.78
CA ASN A 111 -6.41 -15.57 -4.91
C ASN A 111 -7.35 -16.76 -4.70
N GLY A 112 -8.17 -17.08 -5.71
CA GLY A 112 -9.17 -18.15 -5.65
C GLY A 112 -10.51 -17.76 -5.02
N LEU A 113 -10.64 -16.57 -4.40
CA LEU A 113 -11.92 -16.05 -3.93
C LEU A 113 -12.68 -15.34 -5.05
N ASN A 114 -14.02 -15.28 -4.91
CA ASN A 114 -14.81 -14.37 -5.74
C ASN A 114 -14.48 -12.93 -5.35
N MET A 115 -14.00 -12.14 -6.30
CA MET A 115 -13.62 -10.76 -6.06
C MET A 115 -14.20 -9.80 -7.10
N MET A 116 -14.34 -8.55 -6.68
CA MET A 116 -14.65 -7.40 -7.53
C MET A 116 -13.61 -6.34 -7.27
N VAL A 117 -12.99 -5.86 -8.32
CA VAL A 117 -12.10 -4.70 -8.29
C VAL A 117 -12.71 -3.58 -9.11
N GLY A 118 -12.72 -2.39 -8.57
CA GLY A 118 -13.22 -1.23 -9.28
C GLY A 118 -12.58 0.07 -8.81
N LYS A 119 -12.90 1.16 -9.50
CA LYS A 119 -12.42 2.48 -9.13
C LYS A 119 -13.45 3.58 -9.37
N VAL A 120 -13.35 4.63 -8.58
CA VAL A 120 -14.05 5.91 -8.74
C VAL A 120 -13.00 6.98 -9.02
N VAL A 121 -13.24 7.82 -10.02
CA VAL A 121 -12.43 9.02 -10.29
C VAL A 121 -13.36 10.22 -10.21
N LYS A 122 -13.10 11.14 -9.28
CA LYS A 122 -13.91 12.33 -9.06
C LYS A 122 -13.02 13.52 -8.72
N GLU A 123 -13.13 14.61 -9.49
CA GLU A 123 -12.42 15.87 -9.24
C GLU A 123 -10.88 15.75 -9.16
N GLY A 124 -10.32 14.70 -9.77
CA GLY A 124 -8.88 14.38 -9.73
C GLY A 124 -8.49 13.34 -8.68
N ASP A 125 -9.35 13.08 -7.70
CA ASP A 125 -9.15 12.02 -6.73
C ASP A 125 -9.51 10.65 -7.31
N GLU A 126 -8.72 9.65 -6.99
CA GLU A 126 -8.88 8.28 -7.46
C GLU A 126 -9.00 7.32 -6.27
N MET A 127 -10.16 6.68 -6.14
CA MET A 127 -10.43 5.65 -5.12
C MET A 127 -10.48 4.28 -5.78
N TRP A 128 -9.68 3.36 -5.30
CA TRP A 128 -9.69 1.96 -5.68
C TRP A 128 -10.38 1.11 -4.62
N VAL A 129 -11.14 0.14 -5.06
CA VAL A 129 -11.95 -0.72 -4.18
C VAL A 129 -11.79 -2.17 -4.60
N GLU A 130 -11.49 -3.04 -3.65
CA GLU A 130 -11.54 -4.48 -3.81
C GLU A 130 -12.51 -5.08 -2.80
N LEU A 131 -13.38 -5.93 -3.27
CA LEU A 131 -14.23 -6.80 -2.47
C LEU A 131 -13.87 -8.25 -2.78
N ALA A 132 -13.64 -9.06 -1.75
CA ALA A 132 -13.41 -10.50 -1.91
C ALA A 132 -14.28 -11.29 -0.93
N THR A 133 -14.83 -12.45 -1.35
CA THR A 133 -15.66 -13.28 -0.50
C THR A 133 -15.55 -14.77 -0.83
N LEU A 134 -15.55 -15.60 0.21
CA LEU A 134 -15.63 -17.04 0.14
C LEU A 134 -16.93 -17.53 0.79
N GLY A 135 -17.90 -18.00 -0.03
CA GLY A 135 -19.09 -18.67 0.47
C GLY A 135 -20.14 -17.81 1.18
N GLY A 136 -19.88 -16.54 1.45
CA GLY A 136 -20.83 -15.58 2.01
C GLY A 136 -20.93 -15.54 3.54
N ASP A 137 -20.12 -16.29 4.28
CA ASP A 137 -20.05 -16.18 5.75
C ASP A 137 -19.14 -15.02 6.17
N GLU A 138 -18.17 -14.71 5.31
CA GLU A 138 -17.16 -13.69 5.50
C GLU A 138 -16.86 -13.00 4.16
N TYR A 139 -16.56 -11.69 4.22
CA TYR A 139 -16.05 -10.95 3.09
C TYR A 139 -15.12 -9.83 3.51
N TYR A 140 -14.23 -9.46 2.60
CA TYR A 140 -13.15 -8.51 2.78
C TYR A 140 -13.37 -7.31 1.88
N LEU A 141 -13.20 -6.12 2.43
CA LEU A 141 -13.26 -4.87 1.70
C LEU A 141 -11.94 -4.13 1.89
N THR A 142 -11.25 -3.85 0.80
CA THR A 142 -10.06 -3.00 0.78
C THR A 142 -10.33 -1.78 -0.08
N ILE A 143 -10.02 -0.60 0.46
CA ILE A 143 -10.14 0.68 -0.25
C ILE A 143 -8.80 1.39 -0.15
N VAL A 144 -8.32 1.93 -1.26
CA VAL A 144 -7.19 2.86 -1.28
C VAL A 144 -7.63 4.15 -1.95
N ILE A 145 -7.53 5.25 -1.23
CA ILE A 145 -7.62 6.59 -1.80
C ILE A 145 -6.22 6.94 -2.26
N LYS A 146 -6.04 7.03 -3.58
CA LYS A 146 -4.75 7.34 -4.16
C LYS A 146 -4.32 8.73 -3.74
N GLU A 147 -3.28 8.79 -2.97
CA GLU A 147 -2.67 10.01 -2.51
C GLU A 147 -1.17 9.97 -2.75
N LEU A 148 -0.57 11.14 -2.75
CA LEU A 148 0.87 11.25 -2.76
C LEU A 148 1.37 11.16 -1.33
N MET A 149 2.46 10.44 -1.12
CA MET A 149 3.11 10.43 0.17
C MET A 149 3.46 11.87 0.57
N LYS A 150 2.87 12.33 1.67
CA LYS A 150 3.24 13.61 2.25
C LYS A 150 4.65 13.49 2.82
N GLN A 151 5.55 14.33 2.33
CA GLN A 151 6.89 14.40 2.88
C GLN A 151 6.85 15.22 4.18
N ASP A 152 6.87 14.53 5.32
CA ASP A 152 6.86 15.18 6.63
C ASP A 152 8.25 15.66 7.06
N VAL A 153 9.33 15.09 6.47
CA VAL A 153 10.72 15.51 6.75
C VAL A 153 11.06 16.74 5.92
N THR A 154 11.27 17.88 6.60
CA THR A 154 11.67 19.14 5.96
C THR A 154 13.18 19.13 5.61
N GLY A 155 13.65 20.09 4.80
CA GLY A 155 15.08 20.23 4.49
C GLY A 155 15.96 20.37 5.74
N SER A 156 15.45 21.01 6.80
CA SER A 156 16.14 21.12 8.10
C SER A 156 16.19 19.76 8.81
N GLU A 157 15.06 19.04 8.85
CA GLU A 157 14.99 17.70 9.45
C GLU A 157 15.81 16.67 8.67
N MET A 158 15.84 16.78 7.33
CA MET A 158 16.75 15.97 6.50
C MET A 158 18.21 16.21 6.88
N PHE A 159 18.60 17.47 7.10
CA PHE A 159 19.97 17.81 7.48
C PHE A 159 20.32 17.29 8.88
N GLU A 160 19.40 17.40 9.82
CA GLU A 160 19.56 16.83 11.16
C GLU A 160 19.67 15.29 11.13
N ALA A 161 18.84 14.60 10.35
CA ALA A 161 18.91 13.17 10.15
C ALA A 161 20.26 12.76 9.52
N LEU A 162 20.69 13.46 8.47
CA LEU A 162 22.00 13.24 7.85
C LEU A 162 23.17 13.45 8.83
N ASN A 163 23.05 14.39 9.75
CA ASN A 163 24.10 14.64 10.75
C ASN A 163 24.09 13.60 11.87
N ARG A 164 22.92 13.12 12.28
CA ARG A 164 22.74 12.14 13.34
C ARG A 164 23.04 10.71 12.88
N ASP A 165 22.46 10.33 11.73
CA ASP A 165 22.41 8.94 11.29
C ASP A 165 23.33 8.68 10.08
N GLY A 166 23.83 9.75 9.46
CA GLY A 166 24.65 9.69 8.25
C GLY A 166 23.86 9.48 6.96
N HIS A 167 22.57 9.18 7.05
CA HIS A 167 21.69 8.96 5.90
C HIS A 167 20.24 9.33 6.21
N VAL A 168 19.43 9.51 5.16
CA VAL A 168 17.98 9.67 5.24
C VAL A 168 17.32 8.99 4.05
N ALA A 169 16.29 8.19 4.32
CA ALA A 169 15.50 7.54 3.30
C ALA A 169 14.41 8.49 2.80
N LEU A 170 14.22 8.54 1.48
CA LEU A 170 13.22 9.35 0.80
C LEU A 170 12.41 8.48 -0.16
N TYR A 171 11.13 8.72 -0.20
CA TYR A 171 10.21 8.03 -1.09
C TYR A 171 9.92 8.91 -2.31
N ILE A 172 10.75 8.74 -3.35
CA ILE A 172 10.62 9.46 -4.63
C ILE A 172 9.88 8.55 -5.60
N ASN A 173 8.75 9.02 -6.10
CA ASN A 173 7.91 8.27 -7.03
C ASN A 173 8.45 8.36 -8.46
N PHE A 174 8.54 7.19 -9.10
CA PHE A 174 8.91 7.02 -10.50
C PHE A 174 7.79 6.35 -11.26
N ASP A 175 7.78 6.49 -12.58
CA ASP A 175 6.95 5.66 -13.42
C ASP A 175 7.33 4.18 -13.26
N THR A 176 6.33 3.30 -13.35
CA THR A 176 6.53 1.86 -13.19
C THR A 176 7.62 1.33 -14.15
N GLY A 177 8.64 0.69 -13.58
CA GLY A 177 9.77 0.15 -14.33
C GLY A 177 10.67 1.21 -15.01
N LYS A 178 10.50 2.50 -14.66
CA LYS A 178 11.28 3.61 -15.26
C LYS A 178 12.02 4.41 -14.19
N SER A 179 12.90 5.30 -14.66
CA SER A 179 13.64 6.27 -13.84
C SER A 179 13.13 7.70 -13.97
N VAL A 180 11.99 7.92 -14.63
CA VAL A 180 11.35 9.22 -14.76
C VAL A 180 10.71 9.59 -13.43
N ILE A 181 11.17 10.69 -12.82
CA ILE A 181 10.61 11.24 -11.58
C ILE A 181 9.23 11.82 -11.89
N ARG A 182 8.23 11.46 -11.11
CA ARG A 182 6.88 11.99 -11.25
C ARG A 182 6.80 13.41 -10.67
N ASP A 183 5.90 14.22 -11.21
CA ASP A 183 5.73 15.63 -10.81
C ASP A 183 5.43 15.79 -9.32
N GLU A 184 4.72 14.84 -8.74
CA GLU A 184 4.43 14.79 -7.32
C GLU A 184 5.65 14.72 -6.40
N SER A 185 6.77 14.20 -6.88
CA SER A 185 8.02 14.14 -6.11
C SER A 185 8.90 15.39 -6.26
N ARG A 186 8.47 16.39 -7.03
CA ARG A 186 9.21 17.66 -7.18
C ARG A 186 9.43 18.40 -5.85
N PRO A 187 8.44 18.48 -4.94
CA PRO A 187 8.65 19.12 -3.64
C PRO A 187 9.79 18.51 -2.82
N ILE A 188 9.98 17.19 -2.89
CA ILE A 188 11.09 16.50 -2.22
C ILE A 188 12.44 16.94 -2.82
N ILE A 189 12.52 17.00 -4.15
CA ILE A 189 13.72 17.46 -4.84
C ILE A 189 14.04 18.91 -4.45
N GLU A 190 13.05 19.79 -4.39
CA GLU A 190 13.20 21.18 -3.97
C GLU A 190 13.72 21.31 -2.54
N GLN A 191 13.25 20.49 -1.62
CA GLN A 191 13.73 20.44 -0.24
C GLN A 191 15.20 19.98 -0.18
N ILE A 192 15.60 18.97 -0.97
CA ILE A 192 17.01 18.56 -1.07
C ILE A 192 17.88 19.70 -1.60
N VAL A 193 17.42 20.39 -2.64
CA VAL A 193 18.12 21.53 -3.22
C VAL A 193 18.28 22.66 -2.20
N GLN A 194 17.21 22.97 -1.47
CA GLN A 194 17.25 24.01 -0.43
C GLN A 194 18.24 23.64 0.67
N MET A 195 18.19 22.42 1.19
CA MET A 195 19.14 21.90 2.18
C MET A 195 20.59 22.02 1.69
N LEU A 196 20.86 21.67 0.42
CA LEU A 196 22.18 21.78 -0.17
C LEU A 196 22.65 23.24 -0.37
N LYS A 197 21.71 24.16 -0.69
CA LYS A 197 22.04 25.61 -0.78
C LYS A 197 22.37 26.20 0.57
N GLU A 198 21.65 25.81 1.62
CA GLU A 198 21.89 26.26 3.00
C GLU A 198 23.16 25.64 3.59
N ASN A 199 23.62 24.50 3.06
CA ASN A 199 24.81 23.79 3.54
C ASN A 199 25.86 23.61 2.42
N PRO A 200 26.65 24.63 2.02
CA PRO A 200 27.50 24.58 0.83
C PRO A 200 28.60 23.50 0.86
N GLN A 201 29.00 23.04 2.03
CA GLN A 201 30.03 22.00 2.19
C GLN A 201 29.48 20.59 2.19
N LEU A 202 28.15 20.43 2.28
CA LEU A 202 27.50 19.13 2.30
C LEU A 202 27.67 18.44 0.96
N LYS A 203 28.14 17.18 1.00
CA LYS A 203 28.25 16.28 -0.16
C LYS A 203 27.41 15.05 0.11
N LEU A 204 26.69 14.59 -0.90
CA LEU A 204 25.76 13.47 -0.81
C LEU A 204 26.06 12.38 -1.83
N SER A 205 25.86 11.14 -1.43
CA SER A 205 25.57 10.02 -2.32
C SER A 205 24.06 9.83 -2.38
N VAL A 206 23.50 9.81 -3.58
CA VAL A 206 22.12 9.42 -3.83
C VAL A 206 22.11 7.94 -4.13
N GLU A 207 21.48 7.14 -3.28
CA GLU A 207 21.51 5.68 -3.35
C GLU A 207 20.09 5.15 -3.68
N GLY A 208 19.96 4.47 -4.83
CA GLY A 208 18.69 3.86 -5.25
C GLY A 208 18.57 2.43 -4.79
N HIS A 209 17.37 2.05 -4.36
CA HIS A 209 17.01 0.70 -3.90
C HIS A 209 15.73 0.22 -4.56
N THR A 210 15.56 -1.10 -4.66
CA THR A 210 14.34 -1.76 -5.10
C THR A 210 13.92 -2.81 -4.07
N ASP A 211 12.71 -3.29 -4.20
CA ASP A 211 12.32 -4.58 -3.63
C ASP A 211 13.00 -5.74 -4.39
N ASN A 212 12.68 -6.98 -4.02
CA ASN A 212 13.21 -8.20 -4.65
C ASN A 212 12.38 -8.69 -5.83
N THR A 213 11.41 -7.92 -6.31
CA THR A 213 10.55 -8.32 -7.44
C THR A 213 11.33 -8.21 -8.74
N GLY A 214 11.35 -9.28 -9.53
CA GLY A 214 11.98 -9.33 -10.83
C GLY A 214 13.47 -9.78 -10.83
N ASN A 215 14.21 -9.39 -11.86
CA ASN A 215 15.58 -9.82 -12.04
C ASN A 215 16.57 -8.93 -11.27
N PRO A 216 17.47 -9.50 -10.42
CA PRO A 216 18.42 -8.72 -9.62
C PRO A 216 19.32 -7.77 -10.43
N ALA A 217 19.80 -8.18 -11.61
CA ALA A 217 20.64 -7.35 -12.47
C ALA A 217 19.83 -6.16 -13.04
N SER A 218 18.59 -6.38 -13.42
CA SER A 218 17.68 -5.32 -13.87
C SER A 218 17.36 -4.35 -12.73
N ASN A 219 17.12 -4.85 -11.52
CA ASN A 219 16.89 -4.04 -10.32
C ASN A 219 18.11 -3.17 -9.99
N LYS A 220 19.32 -3.73 -10.14
CA LYS A 220 20.56 -2.97 -9.97
C LYS A 220 20.65 -1.79 -10.93
N THR A 221 20.44 -2.05 -12.22
CA THR A 221 20.45 -1.02 -13.27
C THR A 221 19.37 0.03 -13.03
N LEU A 222 18.11 -0.40 -12.78
CA LEU A 222 16.97 0.51 -12.54
C LEU A 222 17.22 1.43 -11.34
N SER A 223 17.75 0.88 -10.25
CA SER A 223 18.04 1.68 -9.05
C SER A 223 19.14 2.72 -9.29
N GLU A 224 20.17 2.37 -10.09
CA GLU A 224 21.22 3.31 -10.47
C GLU A 224 20.69 4.42 -11.40
N GLU A 225 19.84 4.08 -12.36
CA GLU A 225 19.21 5.05 -13.25
C GLU A 225 18.31 6.01 -12.47
N ARG A 226 17.55 5.53 -11.48
CA ARG A 226 16.73 6.35 -10.58
C ARG A 226 17.58 7.32 -9.77
N ALA A 227 18.66 6.84 -9.16
CA ALA A 227 19.60 7.70 -8.45
C ALA A 227 20.22 8.78 -9.36
N LYS A 228 20.60 8.44 -10.59
CA LYS A 228 21.08 9.40 -11.60
C LYS A 228 20.03 10.44 -11.98
N SER A 229 18.77 10.04 -12.10
CA SER A 229 17.66 10.97 -12.38
C SER A 229 17.48 11.99 -11.26
N VAL A 230 17.57 11.53 -10.00
CA VAL A 230 17.51 12.43 -8.84
C VAL A 230 18.69 13.40 -8.82
N VAL A 231 19.91 12.93 -9.02
CA VAL A 231 21.09 13.79 -9.14
C VAL A 231 20.92 14.83 -10.26
N SER A 232 20.46 14.40 -11.43
CA SER A 232 20.21 15.30 -12.56
C SER A 232 19.18 16.37 -12.24
N ALA A 233 18.10 16.01 -11.54
CA ALA A 233 17.07 16.94 -11.12
C ALA A 233 17.60 17.99 -10.13
N ILE A 234 18.46 17.56 -9.20
CA ILE A 234 19.11 18.45 -8.21
C ILE A 234 20.10 19.39 -8.92
N VAL A 235 20.93 18.88 -9.83
CA VAL A 235 21.91 19.66 -10.60
C VAL A 235 21.22 20.70 -11.48
N SER A 236 20.08 20.34 -12.12
CA SER A 236 19.31 21.27 -12.95
C SER A 236 18.78 22.49 -12.17
N GLN A 237 18.72 22.42 -10.85
CA GLN A 237 18.34 23.53 -9.96
C GLN A 237 19.54 24.30 -9.36
N GLY A 238 20.73 24.12 -9.97
CA GLY A 238 21.92 24.93 -9.69
C GLY A 238 22.84 24.38 -8.59
N ILE A 239 22.69 23.12 -8.19
CA ILE A 239 23.66 22.46 -7.29
C ILE A 239 24.82 21.91 -8.11
N ASP A 240 26.06 22.18 -7.64
CA ASP A 240 27.25 21.68 -8.33
C ASP A 240 27.33 20.14 -8.27
N VAL A 241 27.52 19.54 -9.43
CA VAL A 241 27.59 18.08 -9.60
C VAL A 241 28.71 17.43 -8.78
N VAL A 242 29.82 18.14 -8.50
CA VAL A 242 30.94 17.60 -7.69
C VAL A 242 30.54 17.31 -6.23
N ARG A 243 29.41 17.83 -5.80
CA ARG A 243 28.83 17.57 -4.47
C ARG A 243 27.99 16.33 -4.41
N LEU A 244 27.66 15.73 -5.55
CA LEU A 244 26.70 14.64 -5.66
C LEU A 244 27.36 13.42 -6.30
N SER A 245 26.93 12.25 -5.88
CA SER A 245 27.19 10.99 -6.58
C SER A 245 25.91 10.14 -6.62
N ALA A 246 25.80 9.26 -7.59
CA ALA A 246 24.69 8.32 -7.72
C ALA A 246 25.20 6.89 -7.59
N ALA A 247 24.49 6.05 -6.85
CA ALA A 247 24.73 4.63 -6.77
C ALA A 247 23.40 3.85 -6.79
N GLY A 248 23.39 2.68 -7.40
CA GLY A 248 22.25 1.77 -7.36
C GLY A 248 22.61 0.51 -6.59
N TYR A 249 21.79 0.07 -5.68
CA TYR A 249 21.99 -1.16 -4.92
C TYR A 249 20.97 -2.25 -5.30
N GLY A 250 19.95 -1.91 -6.13
CA GLY A 250 18.90 -2.86 -6.43
C GLY A 250 18.27 -3.38 -5.14
N GLN A 251 18.12 -4.70 -5.07
CA GLN A 251 17.54 -5.40 -3.92
C GLN A 251 18.58 -5.82 -2.85
N ASP A 252 19.85 -5.44 -2.98
CA ASP A 252 20.95 -5.97 -2.15
C ASP A 252 20.97 -5.42 -0.72
N LYS A 253 20.28 -4.31 -0.47
CA LYS A 253 20.23 -3.65 0.84
C LYS A 253 18.76 -3.43 1.30
N PRO A 254 18.00 -4.48 1.62
CA PRO A 254 16.66 -4.32 2.14
C PRO A 254 16.67 -3.74 3.56
N ILE A 255 15.70 -2.89 3.89
CA ILE A 255 15.45 -2.37 5.25
C ILE A 255 14.22 -3.00 5.90
N ALA A 256 13.42 -3.72 5.12
CA ALA A 256 12.21 -4.39 5.58
C ALA A 256 12.05 -5.75 4.88
N ASP A 257 11.08 -6.54 5.36
CA ASP A 257 10.84 -7.89 4.84
C ASP A 257 10.21 -7.84 3.44
N ASN A 258 10.91 -8.36 2.45
CA ASN A 258 10.43 -8.46 1.07
C ASN A 258 9.28 -9.46 0.86
N ASN A 259 8.93 -10.26 1.84
CA ASN A 259 7.79 -11.19 1.75
C ASN A 259 6.45 -10.45 1.95
N THR A 260 6.45 -9.27 2.54
CA THR A 260 5.26 -8.42 2.70
C THR A 260 5.26 -7.29 1.69
N GLU A 261 4.08 -6.81 1.27
CA GLU A 261 4.00 -5.65 0.36
C GLU A 261 4.46 -4.38 1.06
N GLU A 262 4.12 -4.22 2.33
CA GLU A 262 4.57 -3.11 3.16
C GLU A 262 6.10 -3.05 3.21
N GLY A 263 6.75 -4.19 3.42
CA GLY A 263 8.21 -4.26 3.43
C GLY A 263 8.82 -4.01 2.05
N ARG A 264 8.20 -4.50 0.97
CA ARG A 264 8.63 -4.18 -0.40
C ARG A 264 8.48 -2.68 -0.69
N ALA A 265 7.39 -2.05 -0.27
CA ALA A 265 7.19 -0.62 -0.42
C ALA A 265 8.30 0.18 0.29
N MET A 266 8.66 -0.21 1.51
CA MET A 266 9.79 0.41 2.25
C MET A 266 11.13 0.19 1.55
N ASN A 267 11.32 -0.93 0.86
CA ASN A 267 12.55 -1.22 0.12
C ASN A 267 12.66 -0.42 -1.19
N ARG A 268 11.55 -0.04 -1.82
CA ARG A 268 11.51 0.84 -3.01
C ARG A 268 11.76 2.30 -2.62
N ARG A 269 13.00 2.66 -2.35
CA ARG A 269 13.39 3.98 -1.82
C ARG A 269 14.62 4.57 -2.49
N VAL A 270 14.84 5.84 -2.25
CA VAL A 270 16.10 6.54 -2.50
C VAL A 270 16.66 6.99 -1.15
N GLU A 271 17.94 6.77 -0.90
CA GLU A 271 18.61 7.28 0.28
C GLU A 271 19.57 8.43 -0.11
N LEU A 272 19.59 9.47 0.71
CA LEU A 272 20.67 10.43 0.73
C LEU A 272 21.67 10.01 1.81
N VAL A 273 22.92 9.80 1.43
CA VAL A 273 23.99 9.41 2.35
C VAL A 273 25.03 10.51 2.39
N LYS A 274 25.36 10.98 3.58
CA LYS A 274 26.37 12.02 3.80
C LYS A 274 27.78 11.48 3.47
N ARG A 275 28.57 12.27 2.75
CA ARG A 275 29.93 11.92 2.34
C ARG A 275 30.98 12.82 3.01
#